data_77d44e5b0d6ea98495ee24444f842e1c
#
_entry.id   77d44e5b0d6ea98495ee24444f842e1c
#
_cell.length_a   1.000
_cell.length_b   1.000
_cell.length_c   1.000
_cell.angle_alpha   90.00
_cell.angle_beta   90.00
_cell.angle_gamma   90.00
#
_symmetry.space_group_name_H-M   'P 1'
#
loop_
_entity.id
_entity.type
_entity.pdbx_description
1 polymer ?
#
loop_
_entity_poly.entity_id
_entity_poly.type
_entity_poly.pdbx_seq_one_letter_code
_entity_poly.pdbx_strand_id
1 'polypeptide(L)'
;MSEGTAWGGQYSATRYPIVYRVVTWVRVASLLVALLMAGGFGAMAFQPLLAGPNVPLNSVWVCADVCLTLLMLYLVWWALTAQIVLREDAIEQYKPLFRRVLRVDDIKGRRYTTKGNYPMIFPRSGAAFSIDSTSYGLDSRFDEWFAKLPDLKQIEAKEDIERVRNDPTLGSTPTERIAEDARRRKTFVTAGGCLTVVSMIVFFAGMMFPGVSMPVILVAAVVPWCAVALGRMYKDQWFRSNGNNAAVAVLPMMMPIFTLMLLAINSSGLLHSNGVIVWGMAVGLPLWLAAISLFAKPSASIQQALAAPLIFLPFAWLYGGSLLALGNRMFDQVPPQVFQTEVVGKYLVRGKGGPSHYLELAGWGPETQGTNLRVDSARYFEAKHGDVVCMGLHPGKFGFPWMHSIACTGAPTAPSKP
;
A
#
# COMPACT_ATOMS: atom_id res chain seq x y z
N MET A 1 62.65 -13.42 11.25
CA MET A 1 62.08 -14.00 12.46
C MET A 1 60.92 -13.09 12.87
N SER A 2 59.70 -13.44 12.53
CA SER A 2 58.47 -12.78 12.96
C SER A 2 57.56 -13.87 13.50
N GLU A 3 57.40 -13.88 14.81
CA GLU A 3 56.53 -14.81 15.54
C GLU A 3 55.08 -14.55 15.16
N GLY A 4 54.48 -15.55 14.52
CA GLY A 4 53.05 -15.60 14.27
C GLY A 4 52.31 -15.94 15.56
N THR A 5 51.63 -14.98 16.16
CA THR A 5 50.69 -15.19 17.24
C THR A 5 49.49 -16.00 16.72
N ALA A 6 49.51 -17.28 16.99
CA ALA A 6 48.37 -18.18 16.79
C ALA A 6 47.24 -17.78 17.72
N TRP A 7 46.18 -17.17 17.16
CA TRP A 7 44.92 -17.00 17.86
C TRP A 7 44.20 -18.35 17.97
N GLY A 8 44.61 -19.12 18.99
CA GLY A 8 43.90 -20.33 19.41
C GLY A 8 42.59 -19.96 20.10
N GLY A 9 41.56 -19.58 19.32
CA GLY A 9 40.21 -19.47 19.84
C GLY A 9 39.75 -20.86 20.29
N GLN A 10 39.64 -21.08 21.59
CA GLN A 10 38.95 -22.23 22.17
C GLN A 10 37.46 -22.15 21.68
N TYR A 11 37.13 -22.91 20.64
CA TYR A 11 35.75 -23.18 20.28
C TYR A 11 35.12 -24.01 21.41
N SER A 12 34.49 -23.34 22.38
CA SER A 12 33.65 -24.02 23.35
C SER A 12 32.51 -24.68 22.56
N ALA A 13 32.43 -26.01 22.65
CA ALA A 13 31.38 -26.77 22.00
C ALA A 13 30.03 -26.20 22.40
N THR A 14 29.32 -25.63 21.43
CA THR A 14 28.03 -24.98 21.65
C THR A 14 27.03 -26.03 22.17
N ARG A 15 26.62 -25.90 23.46
CA ARG A 15 25.65 -26.83 24.06
C ARG A 15 24.24 -26.50 23.58
N TYR A 16 23.59 -27.40 22.89
CA TYR A 16 22.17 -27.34 22.51
C TYR A 16 21.30 -27.96 23.61
N PRO A 17 20.02 -27.54 23.77
CA PRO A 17 19.31 -26.52 22.98
C PRO A 17 19.63 -25.09 23.45
N ILE A 18 19.61 -24.12 22.49
CA ILE A 18 19.70 -22.70 22.78
C ILE A 18 18.30 -22.12 22.66
N VAL A 19 17.85 -21.35 23.65
CA VAL A 19 16.51 -20.76 23.69
C VAL A 19 16.60 -19.25 23.57
N TYR A 20 16.05 -18.71 22.49
CA TYR A 20 15.89 -17.28 22.25
C TYR A 20 14.47 -16.87 22.58
N ARG A 21 14.29 -16.03 23.57
CA ARG A 21 13.00 -15.44 23.96
C ARG A 21 12.92 -14.03 23.42
N VAL A 22 11.69 -13.51 23.29
CA VAL A 22 11.49 -12.10 22.95
C VAL A 22 12.22 -11.23 23.96
N VAL A 23 13.00 -10.27 23.49
CA VAL A 23 13.87 -9.41 24.35
C VAL A 23 13.01 -8.53 25.27
N THR A 24 13.54 -8.22 26.46
CA THR A 24 12.79 -7.54 27.52
C THR A 24 12.20 -6.20 27.08
N TRP A 25 12.93 -5.39 26.32
CA TRP A 25 12.43 -4.09 25.86
C TRP A 25 11.22 -4.23 24.92
N VAL A 26 11.21 -5.25 24.04
CA VAL A 26 10.07 -5.53 23.15
C VAL A 26 8.85 -5.95 23.97
N ARG A 27 9.05 -6.78 25.00
CA ARG A 27 7.98 -7.18 25.93
C ARG A 27 7.38 -5.97 26.64
N VAL A 28 8.24 -5.13 27.23
CA VAL A 28 7.80 -3.92 27.93
C VAL A 28 7.08 -2.96 26.97
N ALA A 29 7.65 -2.71 25.80
CA ALA A 29 7.01 -1.86 24.78
C ALA A 29 5.65 -2.41 24.34
N SER A 30 5.55 -3.72 24.07
CA SER A 30 4.29 -4.37 23.70
C SER A 30 3.25 -4.26 24.80
N LEU A 31 3.63 -4.45 26.06
CA LEU A 31 2.74 -4.30 27.21
C LEU A 31 2.25 -2.84 27.35
N LEU A 32 3.15 -1.86 27.25
CA LEU A 32 2.79 -0.45 27.36
C LEU A 32 1.85 -0.02 26.22
N VAL A 33 2.16 -0.39 24.98
CA VAL A 33 1.30 -0.09 23.83
C VAL A 33 -0.07 -0.75 23.99
N ALA A 34 -0.11 -2.02 24.40
CA ALA A 34 -1.37 -2.74 24.60
C ALA A 34 -2.22 -2.13 25.71
N LEU A 35 -1.62 -1.72 26.84
CA LEU A 35 -2.31 -1.04 27.93
C LEU A 35 -2.86 0.32 27.51
N LEU A 36 -2.07 1.13 26.80
CA LEU A 36 -2.49 2.44 26.30
C LEU A 36 -3.65 2.30 25.28
N MET A 37 -3.53 1.34 24.38
CA MET A 37 -4.56 1.12 23.36
C MET A 37 -5.81 0.49 23.97
N ALA A 38 -5.68 -0.51 24.83
CA ALA A 38 -6.83 -1.11 25.52
C ALA A 38 -7.55 -0.09 26.42
N GLY A 39 -6.81 0.79 27.10
CA GLY A 39 -7.39 1.91 27.86
C GLY A 39 -8.12 2.91 26.99
N GLY A 40 -7.53 3.31 25.86
CA GLY A 40 -8.14 4.24 24.91
C GLY A 40 -9.38 3.67 24.22
N PHE A 41 -9.29 2.47 23.67
CA PHE A 41 -10.44 1.81 23.01
C PHE A 41 -11.49 1.34 24.01
N GLY A 42 -11.08 0.84 25.17
CA GLY A 42 -12.01 0.51 26.24
C GLY A 42 -12.84 1.74 26.66
N ALA A 43 -12.20 2.90 26.84
CA ALA A 43 -12.91 4.13 27.16
C ALA A 43 -13.91 4.53 26.04
N MET A 44 -13.54 4.40 24.76
CA MET A 44 -14.43 4.67 23.63
C MET A 44 -15.58 3.66 23.55
N ALA A 45 -15.33 2.39 23.77
CA ALA A 45 -16.37 1.34 23.79
C ALA A 45 -17.37 1.51 24.93
N PHE A 46 -16.93 2.05 26.10
CA PHE A 46 -17.80 2.32 27.24
C PHE A 46 -18.53 3.67 27.19
N GLN A 47 -18.06 4.61 26.32
CA GLN A 47 -18.69 5.93 26.18
C GLN A 47 -20.21 5.87 25.86
N PRO A 48 -20.71 5.00 24.95
CA PRO A 48 -22.14 4.88 24.70
C PRO A 48 -22.94 4.34 25.91
N LEU A 49 -22.33 3.49 26.72
CA LEU A 49 -22.96 2.97 27.95
C LEU A 49 -23.09 4.04 29.04
N LEU A 50 -22.17 5.00 29.06
CA LEU A 50 -22.15 6.12 29.98
C LEU A 50 -23.02 7.30 29.53
N ALA A 51 -23.22 7.45 28.21
CA ALA A 51 -23.94 8.56 27.59
C ALA A 51 -25.48 8.42 27.63
N GLY A 52 -26.00 7.28 28.05
CA GLY A 52 -27.45 7.03 28.22
C GLY A 52 -28.12 6.39 26.99
N PRO A 53 -29.42 6.00 27.13
CA PRO A 53 -30.10 5.13 26.16
C PRO A 53 -30.42 5.78 24.79
N ASN A 54 -30.19 7.07 24.65
CA ASN A 54 -30.54 7.82 23.42
C ASN A 54 -29.40 7.91 22.39
N VAL A 55 -28.19 7.36 22.68
CA VAL A 55 -27.08 7.33 21.72
C VAL A 55 -27.17 6.05 20.90
N PRO A 56 -27.36 6.12 19.57
CA PRO A 56 -27.43 4.91 18.75
C PRO A 56 -26.07 4.19 18.82
N LEU A 57 -26.08 2.98 19.37
CA LEU A 57 -24.93 2.09 19.35
C LEU A 57 -24.60 1.76 17.90
N ASN A 58 -23.57 2.39 17.36
CA ASN A 58 -23.06 2.02 16.05
C ASN A 58 -22.30 0.68 16.19
N SER A 59 -23.01 -0.42 15.91
CA SER A 59 -22.51 -1.80 16.07
C SER A 59 -21.18 -2.05 15.37
N VAL A 60 -20.89 -1.31 14.30
CA VAL A 60 -19.63 -1.43 13.54
C VAL A 60 -18.44 -0.96 14.38
N TRP A 61 -18.56 0.17 15.08
CA TRP A 61 -17.48 0.68 15.93
C TRP A 61 -17.23 -0.22 17.15
N VAL A 62 -18.28 -0.72 17.77
CA VAL A 62 -18.14 -1.67 18.90
C VAL A 62 -17.43 -2.94 18.44
N CYS A 63 -17.81 -3.52 17.29
CA CYS A 63 -17.11 -4.69 16.76
C CYS A 63 -15.64 -4.38 16.44
N ALA A 64 -15.33 -3.21 15.88
CA ALA A 64 -13.96 -2.80 15.59
C ALA A 64 -13.12 -2.70 16.87
N ASP A 65 -13.65 -2.09 17.93
CA ASP A 65 -12.97 -1.95 19.22
C ASP A 65 -12.73 -3.30 19.91
N VAL A 66 -13.71 -4.20 19.87
CA VAL A 66 -13.54 -5.58 20.35
C VAL A 66 -12.46 -6.33 19.59
N CYS A 67 -12.48 -6.27 18.26
CA CYS A 67 -11.46 -6.92 17.41
C CYS A 67 -10.06 -6.38 17.72
N LEU A 68 -9.93 -5.06 17.89
CA LEU A 68 -8.66 -4.40 18.17
C LEU A 68 -8.16 -4.77 19.59
N THR A 69 -9.05 -4.83 20.57
CA THR A 69 -8.70 -5.27 21.92
C THR A 69 -8.21 -6.72 21.92
N LEU A 70 -8.89 -7.62 21.21
CA LEU A 70 -8.45 -9.01 21.08
C LEU A 70 -7.09 -9.12 20.38
N LEU A 71 -6.84 -8.31 19.35
CA LEU A 71 -5.55 -8.22 18.69
C LEU A 71 -4.44 -7.77 19.65
N MET A 72 -4.71 -6.77 20.50
CA MET A 72 -3.75 -6.29 21.50
C MET A 72 -3.44 -7.37 22.55
N LEU A 73 -4.48 -8.07 23.05
CA LEU A 73 -4.29 -9.20 23.96
C LEU A 73 -3.46 -10.32 23.33
N TYR A 74 -3.69 -10.61 22.05
CA TYR A 74 -2.89 -11.58 21.31
C TYR A 74 -1.41 -11.15 21.19
N LEU A 75 -1.14 -9.86 20.92
CA LEU A 75 0.22 -9.33 20.84
C LEU A 75 0.95 -9.41 22.19
N VAL A 76 0.26 -9.14 23.30
CA VAL A 76 0.80 -9.32 24.65
C VAL A 76 1.14 -10.80 24.89
N TRP A 77 0.20 -11.69 24.61
CA TRP A 77 0.40 -13.12 24.75
C TRP A 77 1.57 -13.62 23.92
N TRP A 78 1.67 -13.15 22.66
CA TRP A 78 2.82 -13.43 21.79
C TRP A 78 4.13 -12.95 22.41
N ALA A 79 4.20 -11.71 22.88
CA ALA A 79 5.42 -11.14 23.45
C ALA A 79 5.89 -11.89 24.71
N LEU A 80 4.98 -12.44 25.50
CA LEU A 80 5.29 -13.19 26.71
C LEU A 80 5.71 -14.64 26.46
N THR A 81 5.12 -15.28 25.46
CA THR A 81 5.25 -16.75 25.26
C THR A 81 6.06 -17.15 24.04
N ALA A 82 6.25 -16.25 23.04
CA ALA A 82 6.98 -16.60 21.84
C ALA A 82 8.47 -16.83 22.13
N GLN A 83 8.96 -17.93 21.59
CA GLN A 83 10.38 -18.30 21.71
C GLN A 83 10.85 -19.10 20.50
N ILE A 84 12.14 -19.05 20.25
CA ILE A 84 12.83 -19.88 19.26
C ILE A 84 13.78 -20.81 20.01
N VAL A 85 13.67 -22.09 19.75
CA VAL A 85 14.58 -23.09 20.30
C VAL A 85 15.42 -23.64 19.17
N LEU A 86 16.73 -23.40 19.28
CA LEU A 86 17.71 -23.89 18.34
C LEU A 86 18.27 -25.20 18.85
N ARG A 87 18.13 -26.25 18.07
CA ARG A 87 18.78 -27.57 18.29
C ARG A 87 19.89 -27.77 17.26
N GLU A 88 20.70 -28.76 17.45
CA GLU A 88 21.76 -29.08 16.51
C GLU A 88 21.18 -29.44 15.12
N ASP A 89 20.12 -30.22 15.10
CA ASP A 89 19.45 -30.80 13.90
C ASP A 89 18.13 -30.11 13.52
N ALA A 90 17.66 -29.13 14.30
CA ALA A 90 16.36 -28.51 14.08
C ALA A 90 16.25 -27.09 14.65
N ILE A 91 15.31 -26.33 14.13
CA ILE A 91 14.82 -25.07 14.72
C ILE A 91 13.34 -25.18 15.03
N GLU A 92 12.97 -24.76 16.23
CA GLU A 92 11.58 -24.78 16.68
C GLU A 92 11.12 -23.34 16.97
N GLN A 93 9.95 -22.98 16.50
CA GLN A 93 9.29 -21.71 16.83
C GLN A 93 8.02 -21.98 17.60
N TYR A 94 7.96 -21.39 18.78
CA TYR A 94 6.76 -21.39 19.62
C TYR A 94 6.08 -20.04 19.50
N LYS A 95 4.79 -20.06 19.15
CA LYS A 95 3.89 -18.91 19.14
C LYS A 95 2.61 -19.27 19.92
N PRO A 96 1.80 -18.31 20.36
CA PRO A 96 0.64 -18.59 21.22
C PRO A 96 -0.27 -19.71 20.75
N LEU A 97 -0.52 -19.77 19.42
CA LEU A 97 -1.51 -20.70 18.85
C LEU A 97 -0.89 -21.91 18.13
N PHE A 98 0.43 -21.92 17.91
CA PHE A 98 1.05 -23.00 17.17
C PHE A 98 2.55 -23.16 17.49
N ARG A 99 3.00 -24.39 17.34
CA ARG A 99 4.41 -24.79 17.35
C ARG A 99 4.81 -25.25 15.97
N ARG A 100 5.92 -24.76 15.47
CA ARG A 100 6.49 -25.17 14.21
C ARG A 100 7.90 -25.69 14.44
N VAL A 101 8.16 -26.90 13.96
CA VAL A 101 9.49 -27.53 14.01
C VAL A 101 9.98 -27.71 12.58
N LEU A 102 11.20 -27.34 12.32
CA LEU A 102 11.85 -27.48 11.01
C LEU A 102 13.22 -28.17 11.22
N ARG A 103 13.34 -29.40 10.70
CA ARG A 103 14.60 -30.16 10.73
C ARG A 103 15.55 -29.62 9.66
N VAL A 104 16.86 -29.72 9.94
CA VAL A 104 17.91 -29.29 8.99
C VAL A 104 17.78 -30.00 7.64
N ASP A 105 17.43 -31.29 7.63
CA ASP A 105 17.22 -32.09 6.41
C ASP A 105 16.05 -31.60 5.53
N ASP A 106 15.06 -30.97 6.17
CA ASP A 106 13.90 -30.41 5.48
C ASP A 106 14.15 -28.98 4.97
N ILE A 107 15.32 -28.40 5.24
CA ILE A 107 15.68 -27.06 4.81
C ILE A 107 16.22 -27.11 3.38
N LYS A 108 15.61 -26.31 2.49
CA LYS A 108 16.13 -26.05 1.15
C LYS A 108 17.29 -25.07 1.19
N GLY A 109 17.20 -24.03 2.02
CA GLY A 109 18.25 -23.04 2.13
C GLY A 109 17.89 -21.85 3.01
N ARG A 110 18.87 -20.99 3.22
CA ARG A 110 18.77 -19.75 3.99
C ARG A 110 18.95 -18.52 3.13
N ARG A 111 18.37 -17.41 3.59
CA ARG A 111 18.55 -16.08 2.98
C ARG A 111 18.41 -15.00 4.05
N TYR A 112 19.12 -13.90 3.92
CA TYR A 112 18.79 -12.66 4.61
C TYR A 112 17.87 -11.80 3.75
N THR A 113 16.88 -11.15 4.36
CA THR A 113 16.03 -10.18 3.63
C THR A 113 16.83 -8.93 3.29
N THR A 114 16.61 -8.37 2.11
CA THR A 114 17.30 -7.17 1.60
C THR A 114 17.03 -5.91 2.43
N LYS A 115 15.95 -5.87 3.21
CA LYS A 115 15.49 -4.67 3.95
C LYS A 115 15.87 -4.61 5.42
N GLY A 116 16.55 -5.61 5.99
CA GLY A 116 16.75 -5.55 7.42
C GLY A 116 17.54 -6.69 8.05
N ASN A 117 18.37 -7.39 7.31
CA ASN A 117 19.16 -8.52 7.83
C ASN A 117 18.35 -9.56 8.61
N TYR A 118 17.02 -9.68 8.30
CA TYR A 118 16.20 -10.71 8.92
C TYR A 118 16.53 -12.07 8.32
N PRO A 119 16.98 -13.04 9.13
CA PRO A 119 17.22 -14.39 8.67
C PRO A 119 15.90 -15.07 8.29
N MET A 120 15.88 -15.66 7.11
CA MET A 120 14.80 -16.48 6.60
C MET A 120 15.32 -17.86 6.26
N ILE A 121 14.59 -18.88 6.69
CA ILE A 121 14.87 -20.28 6.40
C ILE A 121 13.75 -20.79 5.50
N PHE A 122 14.12 -21.36 4.39
CA PHE A 122 13.19 -21.89 3.41
C PHE A 122 13.16 -23.41 3.51
N PRO A 123 12.02 -24.00 3.89
CA PRO A 123 11.86 -25.44 3.86
C PRO A 123 11.74 -25.95 2.42
N ARG A 124 11.98 -27.25 2.20
CA ARG A 124 11.71 -27.90 0.92
C ARG A 124 10.23 -27.92 0.56
N SER A 125 9.36 -27.93 1.58
CA SER A 125 7.90 -27.85 1.43
C SER A 125 7.30 -26.94 2.51
N GLY A 126 6.28 -26.16 2.13
CA GLY A 126 5.56 -25.23 3.04
C GLY A 126 6.08 -23.80 3.04
N ALA A 127 5.60 -23.01 4.00
CA ALA A 127 5.90 -21.58 4.11
C ALA A 127 7.30 -21.33 4.66
N ALA A 128 7.96 -20.23 4.24
CA ALA A 128 9.25 -19.80 4.78
C ALA A 128 9.15 -19.53 6.30
N PHE A 129 10.26 -19.75 6.97
CA PHE A 129 10.42 -19.52 8.40
C PHE A 129 11.17 -18.18 8.57
N SER A 130 10.44 -17.13 8.88
CA SER A 130 11.01 -15.79 9.09
C SER A 130 11.27 -15.56 10.56
N ILE A 131 12.48 -15.08 10.87
CA ILE A 131 12.92 -14.77 12.23
C ILE A 131 13.21 -13.28 12.31
N ASP A 132 12.58 -12.61 13.25
CA ASP A 132 12.90 -11.23 13.57
C ASP A 132 14.07 -11.17 14.56
N SER A 133 15.24 -10.90 14.02
CA SER A 133 16.48 -10.82 14.82
C SER A 133 16.40 -9.76 15.92
N THR A 134 15.68 -8.67 15.67
CA THR A 134 15.52 -7.57 16.63
C THR A 134 14.67 -7.99 17.83
N SER A 135 13.58 -8.72 17.56
CA SER A 135 12.66 -9.17 18.61
C SER A 135 13.24 -10.30 19.48
N TYR A 136 14.09 -11.16 18.93
CA TYR A 136 14.61 -12.32 19.66
C TYR A 136 16.06 -12.16 20.17
N GLY A 137 16.74 -11.06 19.84
CA GLY A 137 18.10 -10.81 20.31
C GLY A 137 19.07 -11.93 19.92
N LEU A 138 19.08 -12.31 18.63
CA LEU A 138 19.94 -13.36 18.11
C LEU A 138 21.42 -13.00 18.30
N ASP A 139 22.23 -13.99 18.63
CA ASP A 139 23.65 -13.85 18.88
C ASP A 139 24.51 -14.60 17.84
N SER A 140 25.84 -14.53 17.99
CA SER A 140 26.80 -15.19 17.11
C SER A 140 26.58 -16.69 16.98
N ARG A 141 26.07 -17.37 18.03
CA ARG A 141 25.76 -18.82 18.00
C ARG A 141 24.65 -19.13 17.02
N PHE A 142 23.66 -18.25 16.92
CA PHE A 142 22.64 -18.38 15.89
C PHE A 142 23.24 -18.18 14.49
N ASP A 143 24.10 -17.16 14.32
CA ASP A 143 24.73 -16.88 13.04
C ASP A 143 25.66 -18.04 12.59
N GLU A 144 26.39 -18.67 13.51
CA GLU A 144 27.18 -19.85 13.22
C GLU A 144 26.33 -21.04 12.77
N TRP A 145 25.23 -21.31 13.47
CA TRP A 145 24.28 -22.35 13.08
C TRP A 145 23.65 -22.04 11.73
N PHE A 146 23.18 -20.80 11.55
CA PHE A 146 22.55 -20.34 10.32
C PHE A 146 23.53 -20.40 9.13
N ALA A 147 24.81 -20.10 9.35
CA ALA A 147 25.85 -20.16 8.33
C ALA A 147 26.09 -21.57 7.78
N LYS A 148 25.82 -22.62 8.56
CA LYS A 148 25.94 -24.03 8.12
C LYS A 148 24.86 -24.42 7.12
N LEU A 149 23.72 -23.69 7.09
CA LEU A 149 22.64 -23.98 6.15
C LEU A 149 23.02 -23.57 4.72
N PRO A 150 22.54 -24.30 3.69
CA PRO A 150 22.82 -23.98 2.29
C PRO A 150 22.33 -22.56 1.93
N ASP A 151 23.11 -21.82 1.14
CA ASP A 151 22.71 -20.52 0.63
C ASP A 151 21.67 -20.66 -0.48
N LEU A 152 20.42 -20.28 -0.19
CA LEU A 152 19.32 -20.37 -1.12
C LEU A 152 19.56 -19.56 -2.40
N LYS A 153 20.27 -18.43 -2.29
CA LYS A 153 20.57 -17.57 -3.45
C LYS A 153 21.48 -18.29 -4.45
N GLN A 154 22.46 -19.06 -3.96
CA GLN A 154 23.35 -19.85 -4.81
C GLN A 154 22.60 -21.04 -5.44
N ILE A 155 21.73 -21.70 -4.66
CA ILE A 155 20.93 -22.82 -5.16
C ILE A 155 19.97 -22.33 -6.26
N GLU A 156 19.22 -21.28 -5.99
CA GLU A 156 18.30 -20.69 -6.97
C GLU A 156 19.01 -20.19 -8.23
N ALA A 157 20.20 -19.60 -8.09
CA ALA A 157 21.00 -19.16 -9.24
C ALA A 157 21.42 -20.34 -10.13
N LYS A 158 21.83 -21.47 -9.52
CA LYS A 158 22.16 -22.69 -10.28
C LYS A 158 20.92 -23.28 -10.94
N GLU A 159 19.83 -23.43 -10.20
CA GLU A 159 18.54 -23.93 -10.72
C GLU A 159 18.04 -23.07 -11.88
N ASP A 160 18.17 -21.72 -11.80
CA ASP A 160 17.76 -20.82 -12.86
C ASP A 160 18.63 -20.96 -14.11
N ILE A 161 19.96 -21.08 -13.96
CA ILE A 161 20.86 -21.32 -15.11
C ILE A 161 20.54 -22.66 -15.78
N GLU A 162 20.31 -23.71 -15.01
CA GLU A 162 19.95 -25.03 -15.58
C GLU A 162 18.59 -24.98 -16.29
N ARG A 163 17.60 -24.27 -15.73
CA ARG A 163 16.30 -24.07 -16.35
C ARG A 163 16.43 -23.35 -17.69
N VAL A 164 17.20 -22.25 -17.73
CA VAL A 164 17.46 -21.49 -18.98
C VAL A 164 18.18 -22.38 -20.01
N ARG A 165 19.17 -23.15 -19.57
CA ARG A 165 19.93 -24.07 -20.43
C ARG A 165 19.04 -25.14 -21.08
N ASN A 166 18.00 -25.57 -20.35
CA ASN A 166 17.10 -26.65 -20.78
C ASN A 166 15.81 -26.14 -21.48
N ASP A 167 15.59 -24.82 -21.56
CA ASP A 167 14.40 -24.23 -22.17
C ASP A 167 14.55 -24.10 -23.70
N PRO A 168 13.92 -24.96 -24.52
CA PRO A 168 14.05 -24.91 -25.96
C PRO A 168 13.43 -23.66 -26.61
N THR A 169 12.58 -22.91 -25.89
CA THR A 169 11.92 -21.71 -26.43
C THR A 169 12.84 -20.50 -26.52
N LEU A 170 14.01 -20.57 -25.86
CA LEU A 170 14.99 -19.48 -25.81
C LEU A 170 16.06 -19.58 -26.91
N GLY A 171 16.20 -20.72 -27.59
CA GLY A 171 17.18 -20.91 -28.65
C GLY A 171 17.53 -22.38 -28.91
N SER A 172 18.30 -22.63 -29.94
CA SER A 172 18.68 -23.98 -30.37
C SER A 172 19.82 -24.57 -29.52
N THR A 173 20.77 -23.72 -29.10
CA THR A 173 21.93 -24.14 -28.30
C THR A 173 21.88 -23.59 -26.87
N PRO A 174 22.50 -24.27 -25.88
CA PRO A 174 22.56 -23.77 -24.50
C PRO A 174 23.15 -22.35 -24.39
N THR A 175 24.12 -22.01 -25.23
CA THR A 175 24.76 -20.69 -25.23
C THR A 175 23.82 -19.61 -25.75
N GLU A 176 23.07 -19.88 -26.83
CA GLU A 176 22.04 -18.99 -27.36
C GLU A 176 20.94 -18.74 -26.33
N ARG A 177 20.50 -19.77 -25.62
CA ARG A 177 19.46 -19.68 -24.59
C ARG A 177 19.87 -18.74 -23.46
N ILE A 178 21.10 -18.85 -22.98
CA ILE A 178 21.64 -17.95 -21.94
C ILE A 178 21.74 -16.51 -22.45
N ALA A 179 22.19 -16.31 -23.69
CA ALA A 179 22.30 -14.99 -24.30
C ALA A 179 20.93 -14.34 -24.50
N GLU A 180 19.94 -15.10 -24.97
CA GLU A 180 18.58 -14.60 -25.18
C GLU A 180 17.88 -14.28 -23.85
N ASP A 181 18.06 -15.12 -22.81
CA ASP A 181 17.54 -14.82 -21.46
C ASP A 181 18.14 -13.51 -20.91
N ALA A 182 19.45 -13.33 -21.04
CA ALA A 182 20.14 -12.10 -20.65
C ALA A 182 19.61 -10.87 -21.40
N ARG A 183 19.36 -11.00 -22.70
CA ARG A 183 18.76 -9.96 -23.56
C ARG A 183 17.34 -9.62 -23.09
N ARG A 184 16.48 -10.61 -22.88
CA ARG A 184 15.11 -10.43 -22.37
C ARG A 184 15.10 -9.73 -21.02
N ARG A 185 15.99 -10.14 -20.12
CA ARG A 185 16.14 -9.50 -18.80
C ARG A 185 16.57 -8.03 -18.95
N LYS A 186 17.55 -7.73 -19.80
CA LYS A 186 17.97 -6.35 -20.06
C LYS A 186 16.81 -5.51 -20.59
N THR A 187 16.08 -6.01 -21.58
CA THR A 187 14.90 -5.33 -22.14
C THR A 187 13.84 -5.06 -21.09
N PHE A 188 13.52 -6.08 -20.27
CA PHE A 188 12.54 -5.93 -19.18
C PHE A 188 12.94 -4.84 -18.18
N VAL A 189 14.19 -4.85 -17.69
CA VAL A 189 14.70 -3.86 -16.74
C VAL A 189 14.72 -2.47 -17.35
N THR A 190 15.16 -2.34 -18.60
CA THR A 190 15.21 -1.04 -19.29
C THR A 190 13.80 -0.49 -19.53
N ALA A 191 12.89 -1.29 -20.08
CA ALA A 191 11.51 -0.85 -20.34
C ALA A 191 10.76 -0.50 -19.04
N GLY A 192 10.90 -1.32 -18.02
CA GLY A 192 10.31 -1.05 -16.71
C GLY A 192 10.92 0.18 -16.03
N GLY A 193 12.23 0.40 -16.19
CA GLY A 193 12.91 1.61 -15.74
C GLY A 193 12.37 2.87 -16.43
N CYS A 194 12.21 2.82 -17.75
CA CYS A 194 11.59 3.92 -18.51
C CYS A 194 10.16 4.21 -18.04
N LEU A 195 9.33 3.17 -17.86
CA LEU A 195 7.97 3.34 -17.33
C LEU A 195 7.99 3.94 -15.93
N THR A 196 8.94 3.56 -15.06
CA THR A 196 9.10 4.15 -13.73
C THR A 196 9.42 5.64 -13.80
N VAL A 197 10.35 6.03 -14.68
CA VAL A 197 10.69 7.44 -14.87
C VAL A 197 9.48 8.23 -15.37
N VAL A 198 8.76 7.73 -16.37
CA VAL A 198 7.52 8.35 -16.87
C VAL A 198 6.49 8.49 -15.73
N SER A 199 6.32 7.46 -14.92
CA SER A 199 5.40 7.48 -13.77
C SER A 199 5.78 8.54 -12.74
N MET A 200 7.09 8.70 -12.46
CA MET A 200 7.59 9.74 -11.56
C MET A 200 7.33 11.15 -12.13
N ILE A 201 7.64 11.35 -13.42
CA ILE A 201 7.37 12.65 -14.08
C ILE A 201 5.88 13.00 -13.99
N VAL A 202 5.00 12.06 -14.31
CA VAL A 202 3.55 12.24 -14.23
C VAL A 202 3.09 12.52 -12.81
N PHE A 203 3.65 11.84 -11.83
CA PHE A 203 3.35 12.06 -10.41
C PHE A 203 3.73 13.47 -9.97
N PHE A 204 4.95 13.92 -10.25
CA PHE A 204 5.39 15.27 -9.91
C PHE A 204 4.63 16.34 -10.70
N ALA A 205 4.33 16.11 -11.98
CA ALA A 205 3.50 17.02 -12.76
C ALA A 205 2.10 17.18 -12.16
N GLY A 206 1.47 16.09 -11.73
CA GLY A 206 0.17 16.11 -11.05
C GLY A 206 0.21 16.84 -9.69
N MET A 207 1.33 16.79 -8.98
CA MET A 207 1.51 17.52 -7.72
C MET A 207 1.74 19.03 -7.94
N MET A 208 2.56 19.38 -8.94
CA MET A 208 2.94 20.78 -9.20
C MET A 208 1.85 21.56 -9.93
N PHE A 209 1.09 20.89 -10.77
CA PHE A 209 0.03 21.49 -11.59
C PHE A 209 -1.31 20.85 -11.26
N PRO A 210 -1.94 21.24 -10.14
CA PRO A 210 -3.20 20.65 -9.69
C PRO A 210 -4.40 20.93 -10.63
N GLY A 211 -4.21 21.81 -11.62
CA GLY A 211 -5.16 21.98 -12.72
C GLY A 211 -5.27 20.70 -13.55
N VAL A 212 -6.51 20.36 -13.97
CA VAL A 212 -6.78 19.15 -14.76
C VAL A 212 -6.10 19.25 -16.12
N SER A 213 -4.94 18.63 -16.26
CA SER A 213 -4.23 18.53 -17.54
C SER A 213 -4.58 17.21 -18.20
N MET A 214 -5.28 17.26 -19.35
CA MET A 214 -5.68 16.09 -20.13
C MET A 214 -4.51 15.13 -20.42
N PRO A 215 -3.33 15.61 -20.88
CA PRO A 215 -2.20 14.73 -21.13
C PRO A 215 -1.72 13.97 -19.90
N VAL A 216 -1.67 14.61 -18.73
CA VAL A 216 -1.25 13.98 -17.47
C VAL A 216 -2.21 12.86 -17.08
N ILE A 217 -3.52 13.10 -17.20
CA ILE A 217 -4.56 12.10 -16.90
C ILE A 217 -4.46 10.91 -17.86
N LEU A 218 -4.32 11.16 -19.17
CA LEU A 218 -4.21 10.11 -20.17
C LEU A 218 -2.97 9.24 -19.94
N VAL A 219 -1.81 9.85 -19.70
CA VAL A 219 -0.58 9.09 -19.42
C VAL A 219 -0.73 8.30 -18.12
N ALA A 220 -1.28 8.91 -17.06
CA ALA A 220 -1.53 8.23 -15.80
C ALA A 220 -2.54 7.08 -15.92
N ALA A 221 -3.50 7.18 -16.84
CA ALA A 221 -4.45 6.10 -17.11
C ALA A 221 -3.84 4.94 -17.89
N VAL A 222 -2.91 5.21 -18.82
CA VAL A 222 -2.33 4.19 -19.72
C VAL A 222 -1.15 3.45 -19.11
N VAL A 223 -0.29 4.15 -18.34
CA VAL A 223 0.95 3.56 -17.80
C VAL A 223 0.74 2.29 -16.96
N PRO A 224 -0.28 2.16 -16.08
CA PRO A 224 -0.54 0.91 -15.37
C PRO A 224 -0.80 -0.28 -16.30
N TRP A 225 -1.47 -0.06 -17.42
CA TRP A 225 -1.71 -1.09 -18.43
C TRP A 225 -0.45 -1.48 -19.18
N CYS A 226 0.42 -0.50 -19.50
CA CYS A 226 1.74 -0.79 -20.06
C CYS A 226 2.60 -1.61 -19.11
N ALA A 227 2.54 -1.33 -17.80
CA ALA A 227 3.25 -2.11 -16.78
C ALA A 227 2.72 -3.55 -16.69
N VAL A 228 1.39 -3.74 -16.75
CA VAL A 228 0.76 -5.06 -16.81
C VAL A 228 1.15 -5.80 -18.09
N ALA A 229 1.11 -5.15 -19.23
CA ALA A 229 1.51 -5.75 -20.52
C ALA A 229 2.98 -6.18 -20.49
N LEU A 230 3.88 -5.30 -20.02
CA LEU A 230 5.31 -5.62 -19.85
C LEU A 230 5.50 -6.84 -18.93
N GLY A 231 4.82 -6.87 -17.80
CA GLY A 231 4.87 -7.99 -16.86
C GLY A 231 4.37 -9.30 -17.47
N ARG A 232 3.36 -9.26 -18.35
CA ARG A 232 2.87 -10.46 -19.07
C ARG A 232 3.84 -10.94 -20.13
N MET A 233 4.41 -10.02 -20.92
CA MET A 233 5.40 -10.36 -21.95
C MET A 233 6.66 -10.99 -21.37
N TYR A 234 7.04 -10.57 -20.16
CA TYR A 234 8.26 -11.01 -19.48
C TYR A 234 7.96 -11.71 -18.15
N LYS A 235 6.87 -12.51 -18.09
CA LYS A 235 6.40 -13.17 -16.88
C LYS A 235 7.49 -13.97 -16.16
N ASP A 236 8.35 -14.66 -16.90
CA ASP A 236 9.44 -15.45 -16.34
C ASP A 236 10.50 -14.57 -15.70
N GLN A 237 10.78 -13.41 -16.28
CA GLN A 237 11.74 -12.43 -15.73
C GLN A 237 11.21 -11.78 -14.47
N TRP A 238 9.88 -11.56 -14.38
CA TRP A 238 9.22 -11.04 -13.20
C TRP A 238 9.42 -11.91 -11.96
N PHE A 239 9.29 -13.23 -12.11
CA PHE A 239 9.41 -14.17 -10.99
C PHE A 239 10.85 -14.55 -10.63
N ARG A 240 11.80 -14.42 -11.55
CA ARG A 240 13.24 -14.69 -11.32
C ARG A 240 13.96 -13.58 -10.57
N SER A 241 13.35 -12.41 -10.48
CA SER A 241 13.99 -11.26 -9.90
C SER A 241 14.03 -11.36 -8.38
N ASN A 242 15.26 -11.43 -7.86
CA ASN A 242 15.60 -11.40 -6.44
C ASN A 242 15.20 -10.05 -5.78
N GLY A 243 13.89 -9.77 -5.66
CA GLY A 243 13.35 -8.64 -4.91
C GLY A 243 13.59 -7.23 -5.50
N ASN A 244 14.73 -6.97 -6.12
CA ASN A 244 15.07 -5.63 -6.64
C ASN A 244 14.30 -5.27 -7.92
N ASN A 245 13.96 -6.24 -8.76
CA ASN A 245 13.23 -5.98 -10.00
C ASN A 245 11.70 -5.90 -9.79
N ALA A 246 11.19 -6.38 -8.66
CA ALA A 246 9.77 -6.21 -8.34
C ALA A 246 9.40 -4.72 -8.24
N ALA A 247 10.31 -3.88 -7.73
CA ALA A 247 10.12 -2.43 -7.68
C ALA A 247 9.97 -1.80 -9.06
N VAL A 248 10.78 -2.28 -10.05
CA VAL A 248 10.76 -1.80 -11.43
C VAL A 248 9.42 -2.04 -12.13
N ALA A 249 8.65 -3.01 -11.67
CA ALA A 249 7.36 -3.34 -12.25
C ALA A 249 6.18 -2.84 -11.42
N VAL A 250 6.30 -2.76 -10.10
CA VAL A 250 5.24 -2.28 -9.20
C VAL A 250 5.15 -0.76 -9.18
N LEU A 251 6.26 -0.04 -9.20
CA LEU A 251 6.26 1.43 -9.17
C LEU A 251 5.51 2.06 -10.37
N PRO A 252 5.75 1.63 -11.64
CA PRO A 252 4.99 2.17 -12.77
C PRO A 252 3.48 1.89 -12.69
N MET A 253 3.08 0.88 -11.94
CA MET A 253 1.67 0.57 -11.73
C MET A 253 1.05 1.45 -10.64
N MET A 254 1.75 1.68 -9.53
CA MET A 254 1.22 2.36 -8.34
C MET A 254 1.26 3.89 -8.45
N MET A 255 2.38 4.47 -8.89
CA MET A 255 2.57 5.93 -8.92
C MET A 255 1.50 6.66 -9.74
N PRO A 256 1.13 6.21 -10.99
CA PRO A 256 0.08 6.86 -11.75
C PRO A 256 -1.29 6.77 -11.09
N ILE A 257 -1.58 5.68 -10.36
CA ILE A 257 -2.84 5.53 -9.60
C ILE A 257 -2.92 6.61 -8.51
N PHE A 258 -1.83 6.83 -7.77
CA PHE A 258 -1.77 7.93 -6.80
C PHE A 258 -1.89 9.30 -7.44
N THR A 259 -1.30 9.50 -8.64
CA THR A 259 -1.48 10.75 -9.40
C THR A 259 -2.94 11.01 -9.73
N LEU A 260 -3.64 10.01 -10.28
CA LEU A 260 -5.06 10.12 -10.60
C LEU A 260 -5.89 10.41 -9.36
N MET A 261 -5.61 9.73 -8.25
CA MET A 261 -6.28 9.97 -6.97
C MET A 261 -6.08 11.41 -6.48
N LEU A 262 -4.86 11.92 -6.49
CA LEU A 262 -4.56 13.29 -6.07
C LEU A 262 -5.27 14.32 -6.97
N LEU A 263 -5.26 14.11 -8.28
CA LEU A 263 -5.98 14.96 -9.23
C LEU A 263 -7.49 14.89 -8.99
N ALA A 264 -8.05 13.71 -8.76
CA ALA A 264 -9.46 13.54 -8.49
C ALA A 264 -9.88 14.25 -7.20
N ILE A 265 -9.14 14.11 -6.12
CA ILE A 265 -9.41 14.77 -4.83
C ILE A 265 -9.34 16.30 -4.96
N ASN A 266 -8.35 16.82 -5.70
CA ASN A 266 -8.14 18.26 -5.79
C ASN A 266 -9.05 18.94 -6.83
N SER A 267 -9.52 18.23 -7.83
CA SER A 267 -10.18 18.84 -8.98
C SER A 267 -11.60 18.34 -9.30
N SER A 268 -12.06 17.22 -8.76
CA SER A 268 -13.37 16.67 -9.14
C SER A 268 -14.55 17.54 -8.69
N GLY A 269 -14.45 18.17 -7.52
CA GLY A 269 -15.53 19.00 -6.97
C GLY A 269 -16.86 18.24 -6.79
N LEU A 270 -16.82 16.92 -6.62
CA LEU A 270 -18.02 16.08 -6.51
C LEU A 270 -18.85 16.47 -5.30
N LEU A 271 -20.15 16.64 -5.52
CA LEU A 271 -21.10 16.93 -4.45
C LEU A 271 -21.30 15.71 -3.56
N HIS A 272 -21.47 14.54 -4.17
CA HIS A 272 -21.63 13.26 -3.48
C HIS A 272 -20.70 12.21 -4.08
N SER A 273 -19.92 11.55 -3.25
CA SER A 273 -18.91 10.56 -3.69
C SER A 273 -19.45 9.12 -3.76
N ASN A 274 -20.62 8.84 -3.16
CA ASN A 274 -21.12 7.46 -3.01
C ASN A 274 -21.23 6.69 -4.32
N GLY A 275 -21.77 7.31 -5.37
CA GLY A 275 -21.88 6.70 -6.69
C GLY A 275 -20.51 6.39 -7.30
N VAL A 276 -19.57 7.32 -7.21
CA VAL A 276 -18.19 7.13 -7.73
C VAL A 276 -17.47 6.02 -6.98
N ILE A 277 -17.72 5.88 -5.67
CA ILE A 277 -17.16 4.81 -4.83
C ILE A 277 -17.62 3.44 -5.33
N VAL A 278 -18.92 3.27 -5.58
CA VAL A 278 -19.48 1.99 -6.04
C VAL A 278 -19.05 1.67 -7.48
N TRP A 279 -19.25 2.60 -8.42
CA TRP A 279 -18.93 2.38 -9.84
C TRP A 279 -17.41 2.37 -10.11
N GLY A 280 -16.62 3.01 -9.26
CA GLY A 280 -15.15 2.98 -9.34
C GLY A 280 -14.59 1.57 -9.28
N MET A 281 -15.20 0.68 -8.49
CA MET A 281 -14.83 -0.73 -8.48
C MET A 281 -15.07 -1.41 -9.84
N ALA A 282 -16.22 -1.15 -10.47
CA ALA A 282 -16.54 -1.74 -11.77
C ALA A 282 -15.54 -1.28 -12.85
N VAL A 283 -15.18 0.01 -12.86
CA VAL A 283 -14.19 0.57 -13.80
C VAL A 283 -12.76 0.05 -13.51
N GLY A 284 -12.40 -0.17 -12.25
CA GLY A 284 -11.10 -0.69 -11.84
C GLY A 284 -10.96 -2.21 -12.01
N LEU A 285 -12.06 -2.96 -12.09
CA LEU A 285 -12.09 -4.41 -12.15
C LEU A 285 -11.22 -5.00 -13.28
N PRO A 286 -11.24 -4.50 -14.53
CA PRO A 286 -10.37 -5.02 -15.58
C PRO A 286 -8.88 -4.92 -15.25
N LEU A 287 -8.43 -3.79 -14.67
CA LEU A 287 -7.04 -3.63 -14.23
C LEU A 287 -6.70 -4.60 -13.10
N TRP A 288 -7.62 -4.80 -12.15
CA TRP A 288 -7.45 -5.76 -11.06
C TRP A 288 -7.29 -7.19 -11.57
N LEU A 289 -8.17 -7.65 -12.47
CA LEU A 289 -8.08 -8.98 -13.09
C LEU A 289 -6.77 -9.15 -13.88
N ALA A 290 -6.38 -8.12 -14.62
CA ALA A 290 -5.13 -8.10 -15.37
C ALA A 290 -3.91 -8.18 -14.43
N ALA A 291 -3.89 -7.43 -13.33
CA ALA A 291 -2.82 -7.46 -12.34
C ALA A 291 -2.73 -8.82 -11.63
N ILE A 292 -3.85 -9.38 -11.18
CA ILE A 292 -3.87 -10.71 -10.52
C ILE A 292 -3.27 -11.78 -11.41
N SER A 293 -3.60 -11.76 -12.70
CA SER A 293 -3.07 -12.75 -13.65
C SER A 293 -1.55 -12.75 -13.76
N LEU A 294 -0.87 -11.65 -13.38
CA LEU A 294 0.59 -11.59 -13.29
C LEU A 294 1.13 -12.33 -12.08
N PHE A 295 0.41 -12.28 -10.94
CA PHE A 295 0.85 -12.84 -9.67
C PHE A 295 0.41 -14.29 -9.46
N ALA A 296 -0.46 -14.82 -10.31
CA ALA A 296 -0.89 -16.23 -10.26
C ALA A 296 0.28 -17.15 -10.61
N LYS A 297 0.92 -17.72 -9.58
CA LYS A 297 1.88 -18.82 -9.72
C LYS A 297 1.14 -20.15 -9.63
N PRO A 298 1.38 -21.10 -10.54
CA PRO A 298 0.76 -22.44 -10.47
C PRO A 298 1.10 -23.22 -9.18
N SER A 299 2.24 -22.87 -8.54
CA SER A 299 2.75 -23.52 -7.32
C SER A 299 2.54 -22.71 -6.04
N ALA A 300 1.77 -21.62 -6.09
CA ALA A 300 1.55 -20.78 -4.92
C ALA A 300 0.63 -21.49 -3.90
N SER A 301 0.95 -21.36 -2.62
CA SER A 301 0.01 -21.74 -1.57
C SER A 301 -1.27 -20.90 -1.67
N ILE A 302 -2.41 -21.43 -1.21
CA ILE A 302 -3.71 -20.70 -1.20
C ILE A 302 -3.56 -19.33 -0.56
N GLN A 303 -2.77 -19.19 0.52
CA GLN A 303 -2.52 -17.92 1.18
C GLN A 303 -1.80 -16.91 0.27
N GLN A 304 -0.81 -17.35 -0.51
CA GLN A 304 -0.11 -16.48 -1.47
C GLN A 304 -0.98 -16.15 -2.67
N ALA A 305 -1.82 -17.08 -3.11
CA ALA A 305 -2.77 -16.86 -4.19
C ALA A 305 -3.86 -15.84 -3.82
N LEU A 306 -4.27 -15.78 -2.56
CA LEU A 306 -5.27 -14.81 -2.05
C LEU A 306 -4.66 -13.46 -1.66
N ALA A 307 -3.39 -13.42 -1.24
CA ALA A 307 -2.76 -12.18 -0.78
C ALA A 307 -2.62 -11.13 -1.89
N ALA A 308 -2.21 -11.53 -3.09
CA ALA A 308 -2.05 -10.60 -4.20
C ALA A 308 -3.37 -9.94 -4.62
N PRO A 309 -4.48 -10.67 -4.85
CA PRO A 309 -5.80 -10.08 -5.11
C PRO A 309 -6.23 -9.06 -4.07
N LEU A 310 -6.08 -9.38 -2.79
CA LEU A 310 -6.50 -8.50 -1.69
C LEU A 310 -5.65 -7.21 -1.63
N ILE A 311 -4.34 -7.31 -1.88
CA ILE A 311 -3.44 -6.15 -1.89
C ILE A 311 -3.75 -5.22 -3.06
N PHE A 312 -4.05 -5.75 -4.26
CA PHE A 312 -4.30 -4.93 -5.46
C PHE A 312 -5.72 -4.39 -5.55
N LEU A 313 -6.68 -4.91 -4.80
CA LEU A 313 -8.08 -4.49 -4.83
C LEU A 313 -8.27 -3.00 -4.51
N PRO A 314 -7.70 -2.44 -3.43
CA PRO A 314 -7.81 -1.01 -3.11
C PRO A 314 -7.23 -0.12 -4.22
N PHE A 315 -6.12 -0.52 -4.83
CA PHE A 315 -5.48 0.28 -5.89
C PHE A 315 -6.30 0.29 -7.18
N ALA A 316 -6.89 -0.84 -7.55
CA ALA A 316 -7.79 -0.91 -8.69
C ALA A 316 -9.05 -0.07 -8.47
N TRP A 317 -9.59 -0.09 -7.26
CA TRP A 317 -10.71 0.75 -6.88
C TRP A 317 -10.37 2.24 -6.92
N LEU A 318 -9.22 2.65 -6.37
CA LEU A 318 -8.72 4.02 -6.45
C LEU A 318 -8.51 4.46 -7.91
N TYR A 319 -7.96 3.59 -8.74
CA TYR A 319 -7.79 3.83 -10.17
C TYR A 319 -9.12 4.09 -10.87
N GLY A 320 -10.08 3.17 -10.74
CA GLY A 320 -11.38 3.30 -11.39
C GLY A 320 -12.20 4.47 -10.88
N GLY A 321 -12.21 4.70 -9.56
CA GLY A 321 -12.89 5.83 -8.93
C GLY A 321 -12.33 7.18 -9.39
N SER A 322 -10.99 7.29 -9.46
CA SER A 322 -10.33 8.50 -9.92
C SER A 322 -10.60 8.80 -11.39
N LEU A 323 -10.53 7.78 -12.25
CA LEU A 323 -10.87 7.93 -13.67
C LEU A 323 -12.33 8.33 -13.87
N LEU A 324 -13.23 7.73 -13.11
CA LEU A 324 -14.66 8.04 -13.18
C LEU A 324 -14.92 9.48 -12.73
N ALA A 325 -14.31 9.92 -11.62
CA ALA A 325 -14.47 11.28 -11.11
C ALA A 325 -13.90 12.34 -12.08
N LEU A 326 -12.70 12.11 -12.59
CA LEU A 326 -12.05 13.02 -13.54
C LEU A 326 -12.78 13.03 -14.88
N GLY A 327 -13.14 11.87 -15.43
CA GLY A 327 -13.89 11.75 -16.67
C GLY A 327 -15.29 12.38 -16.58
N ASN A 328 -15.97 12.21 -15.44
CA ASN A 328 -17.25 12.81 -15.17
C ASN A 328 -17.24 14.35 -15.35
N ARG A 329 -16.19 14.98 -14.85
CA ARG A 329 -15.97 16.42 -14.97
C ARG A 329 -15.50 16.83 -16.38
N MET A 330 -14.51 16.11 -16.93
CA MET A 330 -13.84 16.50 -18.18
C MET A 330 -14.74 16.39 -19.40
N PHE A 331 -15.63 15.41 -19.41
CA PHE A 331 -16.54 15.18 -20.53
C PHE A 331 -17.93 15.80 -20.32
N ASP A 332 -18.11 16.56 -19.22
CA ASP A 332 -19.33 17.29 -18.98
C ASP A 332 -19.31 18.60 -19.77
N GLN A 333 -20.24 18.72 -20.73
CA GLN A 333 -20.39 19.87 -21.58
C GLN A 333 -21.68 20.67 -21.25
N VAL A 334 -22.41 20.23 -20.23
CA VAL A 334 -23.67 20.88 -19.85
C VAL A 334 -23.36 22.16 -19.09
N PRO A 335 -23.99 23.31 -19.45
CA PRO A 335 -23.79 24.54 -18.71
C PRO A 335 -24.24 24.37 -17.24
N PRO A 336 -23.54 25.00 -16.30
CA PRO A 336 -23.86 24.89 -14.87
C PRO A 336 -25.19 25.59 -14.55
N GLN A 337 -25.92 25.01 -13.59
CA GLN A 337 -26.94 25.76 -12.86
C GLN A 337 -26.26 26.64 -11.83
N VAL A 338 -26.53 27.94 -11.87
CA VAL A 338 -25.89 28.93 -11.00
C VAL A 338 -26.74 29.17 -9.76
N PHE A 339 -26.14 29.04 -8.60
CA PHE A 339 -26.74 29.34 -7.30
C PHE A 339 -25.94 30.41 -6.60
N GLN A 340 -26.63 31.35 -5.94
CA GLN A 340 -25.99 32.33 -5.06
C GLN A 340 -26.04 31.83 -3.62
N THR A 341 -24.95 32.04 -2.89
CA THR A 341 -24.84 31.75 -1.47
C THR A 341 -23.97 32.78 -0.79
N GLU A 342 -24.02 32.86 0.53
CA GLU A 342 -23.27 33.82 1.33
C GLU A 342 -22.17 33.14 2.14
N VAL A 343 -21.10 33.88 2.36
CA VAL A 343 -20.01 33.45 3.27
C VAL A 343 -20.50 33.65 4.71
N VAL A 344 -20.69 32.55 5.44
CA VAL A 344 -21.08 32.57 6.86
C VAL A 344 -19.92 32.40 7.82
N GLY A 345 -18.76 31.97 7.33
CA GLY A 345 -17.55 31.82 8.12
C GLY A 345 -16.32 31.54 7.27
N LYS A 346 -15.19 31.56 7.90
CA LYS A 346 -13.94 31.11 7.27
C LYS A 346 -13.00 30.48 8.29
N TYR A 347 -12.29 29.43 7.89
CA TYR A 347 -11.32 28.76 8.75
C TYR A 347 -10.12 28.28 7.97
N LEU A 348 -9.06 27.96 8.71
CA LEU A 348 -7.77 27.56 8.19
C LEU A 348 -7.40 26.21 8.80
N VAL A 349 -7.09 25.23 7.92
CA VAL A 349 -6.58 23.92 8.32
C VAL A 349 -5.07 23.90 8.12
N ARG A 350 -4.32 23.70 9.20
CA ARG A 350 -2.85 23.60 9.14
C ARG A 350 -2.46 22.13 8.91
N GLY A 351 -1.85 21.84 7.76
CA GLY A 351 -1.31 20.52 7.42
C GLY A 351 0.20 20.55 7.20
N LYS A 352 0.83 19.39 7.08
CA LYS A 352 2.28 19.25 6.76
C LYS A 352 2.68 19.91 5.43
N GLY A 353 1.75 20.09 4.50
CA GLY A 353 1.95 20.74 3.20
C GLY A 353 1.66 22.23 3.17
N GLY A 354 1.46 22.85 4.32
CA GLY A 354 1.06 24.26 4.45
C GLY A 354 -0.42 24.43 4.81
N PRO A 355 -0.87 25.71 5.01
CA PRO A 355 -2.24 25.99 5.36
C PRO A 355 -3.18 25.84 4.17
N SER A 356 -4.34 25.21 4.38
CA SER A 356 -5.46 25.18 3.45
C SER A 356 -6.55 26.12 3.93
N HIS A 357 -7.05 26.97 3.05
CA HIS A 357 -8.00 28.03 3.34
C HIS A 357 -9.41 27.60 2.90
N TYR A 358 -10.39 27.79 3.76
CA TYR A 358 -11.78 27.41 3.50
C TYR A 358 -12.74 28.56 3.82
N LEU A 359 -13.72 28.75 2.95
CA LEU A 359 -14.91 29.57 3.20
C LEU A 359 -16.06 28.65 3.56
N GLU A 360 -16.76 28.94 4.64
CA GLU A 360 -18.02 28.30 4.99
C GLU A 360 -19.13 29.06 4.28
N LEU A 361 -19.89 28.36 3.45
CA LEU A 361 -20.98 28.92 2.68
C LEU A 361 -22.31 28.52 3.32
N ALA A 362 -23.28 29.44 3.31
CA ALA A 362 -24.68 29.14 3.68
C ALA A 362 -25.26 28.05 2.80
N GLY A 363 -26.40 27.49 3.19
CA GLY A 363 -27.13 26.52 2.37
C GLY A 363 -27.52 27.09 1.01
N TRP A 364 -27.37 26.30 -0.06
CA TRP A 364 -27.68 26.69 -1.42
C TRP A 364 -28.14 25.50 -2.25
N GLY A 365 -29.04 25.70 -3.20
CA GLY A 365 -29.50 24.67 -4.11
C GLY A 365 -29.78 23.31 -3.41
N PRO A 366 -29.08 22.24 -3.79
CA PRO A 366 -29.25 20.93 -3.16
C PRO A 366 -28.57 20.82 -1.79
N GLU A 367 -27.62 21.70 -1.45
CA GLU A 367 -26.85 21.68 -0.19
C GLU A 367 -27.50 22.61 0.86
N THR A 368 -28.52 22.10 1.53
CA THR A 368 -29.29 22.89 2.53
C THR A 368 -28.52 23.16 3.83
N GLN A 369 -27.51 22.34 4.17
CA GLN A 369 -26.70 22.48 5.39
C GLN A 369 -25.49 23.39 5.23
N GLY A 370 -25.27 23.93 4.03
CA GLY A 370 -24.07 24.69 3.69
C GLY A 370 -22.89 23.83 3.26
N THR A 371 -21.87 24.45 2.76
CA THR A 371 -20.72 23.75 2.14
C THR A 371 -19.43 24.49 2.43
N ASN A 372 -18.33 23.72 2.57
CA ASN A 372 -17.00 24.28 2.71
C ASN A 372 -16.32 24.39 1.34
N LEU A 373 -16.00 25.61 0.93
CA LEU A 373 -15.30 25.89 -0.32
C LEU A 373 -13.81 26.13 -0.05
N ARG A 374 -12.95 25.28 -0.60
CA ARG A 374 -11.50 25.54 -0.58
C ARG A 374 -11.18 26.65 -1.56
N VAL A 375 -10.41 27.65 -1.09
CA VAL A 375 -9.99 28.82 -1.86
C VAL A 375 -8.49 29.04 -1.73
N ASP A 376 -7.93 29.86 -2.62
CA ASP A 376 -6.55 30.36 -2.47
C ASP A 376 -6.43 31.36 -1.31
N SER A 377 -5.19 31.67 -0.93
CA SER A 377 -4.93 32.58 0.18
C SER A 377 -5.45 34.00 -0.09
N ALA A 378 -5.32 34.50 -1.33
CA ALA A 378 -5.78 35.85 -1.67
C ALA A 378 -7.27 35.99 -1.44
N ARG A 379 -8.05 35.10 -2.03
CA ARG A 379 -9.52 35.06 -1.88
C ARG A 379 -9.96 34.84 -0.42
N TYR A 380 -9.21 34.04 0.36
CA TYR A 380 -9.51 33.83 1.77
C TYR A 380 -9.38 35.13 2.60
N PHE A 381 -8.32 35.93 2.36
CA PHE A 381 -8.13 37.16 3.11
C PHE A 381 -9.08 38.28 2.66
N GLU A 382 -9.44 38.31 1.39
CA GLU A 382 -10.40 39.29 0.84
C GLU A 382 -11.84 39.04 1.27
N ALA A 383 -12.24 37.77 1.37
CA ALA A 383 -13.62 37.37 1.69
C ALA A 383 -14.05 37.86 3.07
N LYS A 384 -15.26 38.41 3.17
CA LYS A 384 -15.89 38.88 4.41
C LYS A 384 -17.18 38.09 4.65
N HIS A 385 -17.63 38.07 5.89
CA HIS A 385 -18.95 37.55 6.25
C HIS A 385 -20.05 38.32 5.50
N GLY A 386 -20.97 37.61 4.87
CA GLY A 386 -22.05 38.19 4.07
C GLY A 386 -21.68 38.40 2.58
N ASP A 387 -20.41 38.18 2.18
CA ASP A 387 -20.07 38.25 0.75
C ASP A 387 -20.80 37.18 -0.05
N VAL A 388 -21.31 37.60 -1.21
CA VAL A 388 -22.03 36.68 -2.12
C VAL A 388 -21.03 35.88 -2.97
N VAL A 389 -21.20 34.57 -2.97
CA VAL A 389 -20.45 33.63 -3.79
C VAL A 389 -21.39 32.90 -4.73
N CYS A 390 -21.03 32.81 -6.01
CA CYS A 390 -21.77 32.04 -6.99
C CYS A 390 -21.19 30.66 -7.16
N MET A 391 -22.03 29.65 -7.00
CA MET A 391 -21.70 28.24 -7.17
C MET A 391 -22.34 27.70 -8.45
N GLY A 392 -21.53 27.14 -9.33
CA GLY A 392 -21.96 26.42 -10.50
C GLY A 392 -22.12 24.94 -10.18
N LEU A 393 -23.35 24.42 -10.34
CA LEU A 393 -23.64 23.00 -10.20
C LEU A 393 -23.79 22.38 -11.58
N HIS A 394 -23.01 21.37 -11.85
CA HIS A 394 -23.01 20.58 -13.07
C HIS A 394 -23.62 19.20 -12.82
N PRO A 395 -24.40 18.63 -13.78
CA PRO A 395 -24.98 17.30 -13.63
C PRO A 395 -23.91 16.17 -13.68
N GLY A 396 -22.77 16.46 -14.33
CA GLY A 396 -21.72 15.48 -14.58
C GLY A 396 -22.05 14.55 -15.76
N LYS A 397 -21.04 14.20 -16.57
CA LYS A 397 -21.23 13.34 -17.76
C LYS A 397 -21.79 11.96 -17.42
N PHE A 398 -21.42 11.43 -16.27
CA PHE A 398 -21.84 10.10 -15.79
C PHE A 398 -22.93 10.17 -14.71
N GLY A 399 -23.56 11.36 -14.54
CA GLY A 399 -24.63 11.55 -13.56
C GLY A 399 -24.13 11.73 -12.12
N PHE A 400 -22.86 12.09 -11.92
CA PHE A 400 -22.31 12.47 -10.61
C PHE A 400 -22.21 13.98 -10.51
N PRO A 401 -23.12 14.67 -9.80
CA PRO A 401 -23.12 16.12 -9.72
C PRO A 401 -21.79 16.63 -9.17
N TRP A 402 -21.26 17.69 -9.78
CA TRP A 402 -20.04 18.35 -9.31
C TRP A 402 -20.20 19.87 -9.31
N MET A 403 -19.45 20.53 -8.44
CA MET A 403 -19.57 21.97 -8.22
C MET A 403 -18.23 22.69 -8.31
N HIS A 404 -18.29 23.96 -8.66
CA HIS A 404 -17.15 24.88 -8.56
C HIS A 404 -17.63 26.31 -8.36
N SER A 405 -16.76 27.17 -7.83
CA SER A 405 -17.07 28.59 -7.70
C SER A 405 -16.92 29.30 -9.06
N ILE A 406 -17.86 30.12 -9.40
CA ILE A 406 -17.86 30.95 -10.62
C ILE A 406 -17.94 32.44 -10.28
N ALA A 407 -17.59 33.29 -11.23
CA ALA A 407 -17.82 34.72 -11.07
C ALA A 407 -19.31 35.03 -11.09
N CYS A 408 -19.78 35.89 -10.19
CA CYS A 408 -21.19 36.31 -10.13
C CYS A 408 -21.54 37.35 -11.22
N THR A 409 -21.24 37.05 -12.49
CA THR A 409 -21.56 37.94 -13.59
C THR A 409 -22.98 37.63 -14.10
N GLY A 410 -23.93 38.54 -13.88
CA GLY A 410 -25.27 38.50 -14.54
C GLY A 410 -26.21 37.38 -14.09
N ALA A 411 -25.98 36.76 -12.94
CA ALA A 411 -26.95 35.79 -12.43
C ALA A 411 -28.28 36.47 -12.10
N PRO A 412 -29.44 35.95 -12.61
CA PRO A 412 -30.72 36.46 -12.21
C PRO A 412 -30.85 36.30 -10.69
N THR A 413 -31.22 37.40 -10.00
CA THR A 413 -31.52 37.35 -8.56
C THR A 413 -32.58 36.28 -8.32
N ALA A 414 -32.21 35.21 -7.63
CA ALA A 414 -33.19 34.21 -7.23
C ALA A 414 -34.29 34.90 -6.43
N PRO A 415 -35.56 34.57 -6.65
CA PRO A 415 -36.67 35.18 -5.90
C PRO A 415 -36.42 34.88 -4.41
N SER A 416 -36.30 35.96 -3.63
CA SER A 416 -36.28 35.88 -2.18
C SER A 416 -37.47 35.04 -1.73
N LYS A 417 -37.24 33.95 -1.03
CA LYS A 417 -38.32 33.19 -0.40
C LYS A 417 -39.15 34.12 0.48
N PRO A 418 -40.47 34.02 0.40
CA PRO A 418 -41.37 34.76 1.29
C PRO A 418 -41.25 34.38 2.74
#